data_9f8f215a3ab58a2ccb64a5253d6eceb5
#
_entry.id   9f8f215a3ab58a2ccb64a5253d6eceb5
#
_cell.length_a   1.000
_cell.length_b   1.000
_cell.length_c   1.000
_cell.angle_alpha   90.00
_cell.angle_beta   90.00
_cell.angle_gamma   90.00
#
_symmetry.space_group_name_H-M   'P 1'
#
loop_
_entity.id
_entity.type
_entity.pdbx_description
1 polymer ?
#
loop_
_entity_poly.entity_id
_entity_poly.type
_entity_poly.pdbx_seq_one_letter_code
_entity_poly.pdbx_strand_id
1 'polypeptide(L)' 'WTCADAAENGHLEILIWACENGCPWNKWDCLKRAKKYPNVVDWIKSQKD' A
#
# COMPACT_ATOMS: atom_id res chain seq x y z
N TRP A 1 6.66 -8.76 -5.98
CA TRP A 1 5.44 -8.21 -5.36
C TRP A 1 5.05 -6.89 -6.01
N THR A 2 3.77 -6.72 -6.29
CA THR A 2 3.26 -5.42 -6.68
C THR A 2 2.76 -4.69 -5.44
N CYS A 3 2.66 -3.36 -5.53
CA CYS A 3 2.14 -2.58 -4.41
C CYS A 3 0.73 -3.03 -4.01
N ALA A 4 -0.11 -3.32 -5.01
CA ALA A 4 -1.47 -3.78 -4.75
C ALA A 4 -1.49 -5.12 -4.02
N ASP A 5 -0.62 -6.05 -4.42
CA ASP A 5 -0.52 -7.34 -3.77
C ASP A 5 -0.10 -7.20 -2.31
N ALA A 6 0.90 -6.36 -2.06
CA ALA A 6 1.37 -6.13 -0.70
C ALA A 6 0.25 -5.53 0.16
N ALA A 7 -0.49 -4.57 -0.38
CA ALA A 7 -1.59 -3.95 0.34
C ALA A 7 -2.71 -4.96 0.62
N GLU A 8 -3.03 -5.79 -0.37
CA GLU A 8 -4.09 -6.78 -0.24
C GLU A 8 -3.79 -7.82 0.84
N ASN A 9 -2.51 -8.15 1.03
CA ASN A 9 -2.09 -9.14 2.01
C ASN A 9 -1.64 -8.52 3.34
N GLY A 10 -1.72 -7.21 3.47
CA GLY A 10 -1.37 -6.53 4.70
C GLY A 10 0.13 -6.47 4.98
N HIS A 11 0.95 -6.60 3.95
CA HIS A 11 2.41 -6.54 4.09
C HIS A 11 2.90 -5.10 3.98
N LEU A 12 2.79 -4.36 5.07
CA LEU A 12 3.16 -2.94 5.10
C LEU A 12 4.61 -2.71 4.72
N GLU A 13 5.53 -3.51 5.26
CA GLU A 13 6.95 -3.36 4.98
C GLU A 13 7.25 -3.52 3.49
N ILE A 14 6.65 -4.53 2.87
CA ILE A 14 6.82 -4.78 1.44
C ILE A 14 6.21 -3.64 0.63
N LEU A 15 5.06 -3.14 1.05
CA LEU A 15 4.41 -2.03 0.39
C LEU A 15 5.30 -0.78 0.41
N ILE A 16 5.87 -0.47 1.56
CA ILE A 16 6.78 0.67 1.72
C ILE A 16 8.01 0.48 0.82
N TRP A 17 8.61 -0.71 0.87
CA TRP A 17 9.78 -1.01 0.05
C TRP A 17 9.49 -0.83 -1.43
N ALA A 18 8.37 -1.38 -1.90
CA ALA A 18 7.99 -1.28 -3.30
C ALA A 18 7.80 0.18 -3.72
N CYS A 19 7.13 0.97 -2.89
CA CYS A 19 6.91 2.39 -3.18
C CYS A 19 8.21 3.17 -3.21
N GLU A 20 9.15 2.87 -2.30
CA GLU A 20 10.45 3.52 -2.28
C GLU A 20 11.30 3.19 -3.50
N ASN A 21 11.08 2.03 -4.09
CA ASN A 21 11.81 1.58 -5.28
C ASN A 21 11.13 2.01 -6.58
N GLY A 22 10.19 2.95 -6.50
CA GLY A 22 9.57 3.52 -7.68
C GLY A 22 8.47 2.67 -8.31
N CYS A 23 7.94 1.73 -7.57
CA CYS A 23 6.84 0.91 -8.06
C CYS A 23 5.60 1.77 -8.27
N PRO A 24 5.03 1.80 -9.48
CA PRO A 24 3.79 2.55 -9.72
C PRO A 24 2.64 1.91 -8.94
N TRP A 25 1.83 2.74 -8.31
CA TRP A 25 0.71 2.25 -7.52
C TRP A 25 -0.44 3.24 -7.53
N ASN A 26 -1.63 2.70 -7.33
CA ASN A 26 -2.84 3.49 -7.26
C ASN A 26 -3.28 3.56 -5.81
N LYS A 27 -3.27 4.77 -5.25
CA LYS A 27 -3.62 5.00 -3.85
C LYS A 27 -5.01 4.46 -3.51
N TRP A 28 -5.98 4.74 -4.35
CA TRP A 28 -7.36 4.33 -4.11
C TRP A 28 -7.52 2.81 -4.17
N ASP A 29 -6.86 2.19 -5.15
CA ASP A 29 -6.90 0.75 -5.28
C ASP A 29 -6.27 0.07 -4.07
N CYS A 30 -5.11 0.58 -3.63
CA CYS A 30 -4.44 0.06 -2.44
C CYS A 30 -5.29 0.23 -1.19
N LEU A 31 -5.98 1.36 -1.05
CA LEU A 31 -6.89 1.59 0.07
C LEU A 31 -8.01 0.57 0.10
N LYS A 32 -8.60 0.28 -1.04
CA LYS A 32 -9.67 -0.71 -1.15
C LYS A 32 -9.16 -2.11 -0.77
N ARG A 33 -7.99 -2.48 -1.25
CA ARG A 33 -7.41 -3.79 -1.00
C ARG A 33 -6.98 -3.96 0.45
N ALA A 34 -6.47 -2.90 1.06
CA ALA A 34 -5.97 -2.91 2.42
C ALA A 34 -7.04 -2.60 3.47
N LYS A 35 -8.29 -2.57 3.09
CA LYS A 35 -9.39 -2.21 3.97
C LYS A 35 -9.39 -3.00 5.29
N LYS A 36 -8.95 -4.25 5.26
CA LYS A 36 -8.88 -5.12 6.43
C LYS A 36 -7.73 -4.78 7.37
N TYR A 37 -6.78 -3.98 6.90
CA TYR A 37 -5.53 -3.71 7.61
C TYR A 37 -5.42 -2.22 7.91
N PRO A 38 -5.94 -1.77 9.06
CA PRO A 38 -5.96 -0.34 9.38
C PRO A 38 -4.57 0.29 9.42
N ASN A 39 -3.54 -0.46 9.82
CA ASN A 39 -2.17 0.06 9.82
C ASN A 39 -1.71 0.39 8.39
N VAL A 40 -2.06 -0.46 7.43
CA VAL A 40 -1.74 -0.21 6.02
C VAL A 40 -2.54 0.97 5.49
N VAL A 41 -3.82 1.03 5.82
CA VAL A 41 -4.69 2.14 5.40
C VAL A 41 -4.15 3.47 5.94
N ASP A 42 -3.77 3.51 7.20
CA ASP A 42 -3.20 4.72 7.80
C ASP A 42 -1.95 5.17 7.07
N TRP A 43 -1.05 4.24 6.78
CA TRP A 43 0.18 4.57 6.04
C TRP A 43 -0.14 5.13 4.66
N ILE A 44 -1.06 4.48 3.95
CA ILE A 44 -1.45 4.92 2.60
C ILE A 44 -2.02 6.34 2.64
N LYS A 45 -2.88 6.62 3.61
CA LYS A 45 -3.49 7.95 3.75
C LYS A 45 -2.48 9.04 4.08
N SER A 46 -1.38 8.68 4.71
CA SER A 46 -0.34 9.65 5.07
C SER A 46 0.57 9.99 3.88
N GLN A 47 0.46 9.27 2.78
CA GLN A 47 1.29 9.52 1.61
C GLN A 47 0.73 10.68 0.80
N LYS A 48 1.63 11.48 0.23
CA LYS A 48 1.23 12.54 -0.68
C LYS A 48 0.99 11.97 -2.07
N ASP A 49 0.06 12.55 -2.77
CA ASP A 49 -0.20 12.15 -4.15
C ASP A 49 0.91 12.62 -5.09
#